data_338ff7d1c9e5bd55a70785711c48e745
#
_entry.id   338ff7d1c9e5bd55a70785711c48e745
#
_cell.length_a   1.000
_cell.length_b   1.000
_cell.length_c   1.000
_cell.angle_alpha   90.00
_cell.angle_beta   90.00
_cell.angle_gamma   90.00
#
_symmetry.space_group_name_H-M   'P 1'
#
loop_
_entity.id
_entity.type
_entity.pdbx_description
1 polymer ?
#
loop_
_entity_poly.entity_id
_entity_poly.type
_entity_poly.pdbx_seq_one_letter_code
_entity_poly.pdbx_strand_id
1 'polypeptide(L)'
;HEVLVKNKSSKERKISAKKIMIAVGGKSSFPDFDGNLNMINSDEALDLNELPNSILIYGSGYIAVEFAGIFNGFGVETNLVFRSDYVLKGFDIDIRKKLTEQMVNRGIKIFPEVTIEKIESNDQFITSLSDSTKIFTDKVMGATGRVPNIELLGVKEIGVKIGKQGNIIVNEFNQTNIKSIYAIGDVTDRINLTPVAI
;
A
#
# COMPACT_ATOMS: atom_id res chain seq x y z
N HIS A 1 -20.93 -24.48 -5.86
CA HIS A 1 -20.29 -23.25 -5.41
C HIS A 1 -19.88 -23.41 -3.95
N GLU A 2 -18.58 -23.66 -3.70
CA GLU A 2 -18.03 -23.94 -2.38
C GLU A 2 -16.86 -22.99 -2.12
N VAL A 3 -16.75 -22.54 -0.87
CA VAL A 3 -15.59 -21.78 -0.36
C VAL A 3 -14.90 -22.66 0.68
N LEU A 4 -13.60 -22.89 0.50
CA LEU A 4 -12.78 -23.57 1.49
C LEU A 4 -12.23 -22.52 2.47
N VAL A 5 -12.61 -22.62 3.73
CA VAL A 5 -12.13 -21.75 4.80
C VAL A 5 -11.12 -22.50 5.65
N LYS A 6 -9.92 -21.94 5.78
CA LYS A 6 -8.87 -22.43 6.70
C LYS A 6 -8.77 -21.49 7.89
N ASN A 7 -8.84 -22.02 9.09
CA ASN A 7 -8.60 -21.22 10.30
C ASN A 7 -7.11 -21.27 10.70
N LYS A 8 -6.71 -20.46 11.70
CA LYS A 8 -5.34 -20.41 12.22
C LYS A 8 -4.79 -21.77 12.69
N SER A 9 -5.66 -22.71 13.05
CA SER A 9 -5.28 -24.09 13.46
C SER A 9 -5.31 -25.08 12.30
N SER A 10 -5.30 -24.62 11.06
CA SER A 10 -5.30 -25.43 9.83
C SER A 10 -6.51 -26.35 9.67
N LYS A 11 -7.58 -26.17 10.45
CA LYS A 11 -8.83 -26.88 10.21
C LYS A 11 -9.53 -26.29 9.00
N GLU A 12 -9.90 -27.17 8.06
CA GLU A 12 -10.59 -26.81 6.84
C GLU A 12 -12.11 -26.99 6.99
N ARG A 13 -12.85 -26.04 6.49
CA ARG A 13 -14.32 -26.11 6.41
C ARG A 13 -14.78 -25.70 5.02
N LYS A 14 -15.61 -26.51 4.39
CA LYS A 14 -16.31 -26.16 3.15
C LYS A 14 -17.64 -25.49 3.46
N ILE A 15 -17.89 -24.38 2.81
CA ILE A 15 -19.14 -23.62 2.90
C ILE A 15 -19.74 -23.54 1.51
N SER A 16 -20.94 -24.11 1.34
CA SER A 16 -21.70 -24.01 0.10
C SER A 16 -22.59 -22.78 0.12
N ALA A 17 -22.62 -22.01 -0.98
CA ALA A 17 -23.44 -20.81 -1.11
C ALA A 17 -24.00 -20.68 -2.53
N LYS A 18 -25.22 -20.15 -2.66
CA LYS A 18 -25.82 -19.83 -3.97
C LYS A 18 -25.11 -18.69 -4.67
N LYS A 19 -24.62 -17.72 -3.89
CA LYS A 19 -23.84 -16.57 -4.35
C LYS A 19 -22.68 -16.34 -3.42
N ILE A 20 -21.57 -15.89 -3.98
CA ILE A 20 -20.31 -15.58 -3.27
C ILE A 20 -19.96 -14.14 -3.59
N MET A 21 -19.69 -13.34 -2.56
CA MET A 21 -19.19 -11.97 -2.70
C MET A 21 -17.73 -11.91 -2.26
N ILE A 22 -16.87 -11.40 -3.12
CA ILE A 22 -15.45 -11.17 -2.85
C ILE A 22 -15.29 -9.70 -2.46
N ALA A 23 -14.93 -9.43 -1.20
CA ALA A 23 -14.76 -8.10 -0.64
C ALA A 23 -13.47 -8.03 0.19
N VAL A 24 -12.38 -8.54 -0.36
CA VAL A 24 -11.08 -8.71 0.33
C VAL A 24 -10.15 -7.50 0.22
N GLY A 25 -10.58 -6.46 -0.50
CA GLY A 25 -9.83 -5.21 -0.65
C GLY A 25 -8.50 -5.36 -1.39
N GLY A 26 -7.58 -4.44 -1.09
CA GLY A 26 -6.21 -4.44 -1.58
C GLY A 26 -5.21 -4.65 -0.46
N LYS A 27 -3.99 -5.00 -0.81
CA LYS A 27 -2.84 -5.08 0.09
C LYS A 27 -1.72 -4.15 -0.37
N SER A 28 -0.85 -3.74 0.54
CA SER A 28 0.34 -2.95 0.22
C SER A 28 1.28 -3.74 -0.71
N SER A 29 1.92 -3.03 -1.62
CA SER A 29 2.89 -3.57 -2.56
C SER A 29 4.17 -2.77 -2.48
N PHE A 30 5.30 -3.45 -2.33
CA PHE A 30 6.61 -2.85 -2.26
C PHE A 30 7.43 -3.24 -3.50
N PRO A 31 8.30 -2.35 -4.00
CA PRO A 31 9.26 -2.72 -5.03
C PRO A 31 10.26 -3.75 -4.50
N ASP A 32 10.81 -4.53 -5.42
CA ASP A 32 11.79 -5.57 -5.10
C ASP A 32 13.20 -4.94 -5.07
N PHE A 33 13.81 -4.96 -3.88
CA PHE A 33 15.20 -4.56 -3.62
C PHE A 33 15.69 -5.19 -2.31
N ASP A 34 16.99 -5.20 -2.08
CA ASP A 34 17.60 -5.80 -0.89
C ASP A 34 17.12 -5.11 0.40
N GLY A 35 16.51 -5.87 1.29
CA GLY A 35 15.97 -5.37 2.56
C GLY A 35 14.56 -4.77 2.49
N ASN A 36 13.83 -4.87 1.38
CA ASN A 36 12.46 -4.35 1.25
C ASN A 36 11.47 -4.93 2.28
N LEU A 37 11.72 -6.14 2.79
CA LEU A 37 10.91 -6.78 3.84
C LEU A 37 11.07 -6.12 5.22
N ASN A 38 12.03 -5.22 5.39
CA ASN A 38 12.19 -4.44 6.62
C ASN A 38 11.22 -3.25 6.68
N MET A 39 10.52 -2.94 5.59
CA MET A 39 9.52 -1.88 5.57
C MET A 39 8.23 -2.33 6.24
N ILE A 40 7.67 -1.46 7.07
CA ILE A 40 6.29 -1.59 7.54
C ILE A 40 5.32 -1.00 6.51
N ASN A 41 4.10 -1.50 6.49
CA ASN A 41 3.00 -0.94 5.70
C ASN A 41 2.12 0.01 6.54
N SER A 42 1.04 0.56 5.95
CA SER A 42 0.12 1.46 6.64
C SER A 42 -0.62 0.80 7.80
N ASP A 43 -0.94 -0.50 7.70
CA ASP A 43 -1.67 -1.21 8.75
C ASP A 43 -0.76 -1.39 9.98
N GLU A 44 0.49 -1.79 9.74
CA GLU A 44 1.52 -1.92 10.78
C GLU A 44 1.91 -0.56 11.38
N ALA A 45 1.92 0.51 10.58
CA ALA A 45 2.19 1.87 11.07
C ALA A 45 1.09 2.38 12.01
N LEU A 46 -0.18 2.00 11.80
CA LEU A 46 -1.29 2.32 12.70
C LEU A 46 -1.32 1.45 13.96
N ASP A 47 -0.66 0.29 13.95
CA ASP A 47 -0.61 -0.65 15.08
C ASP A 47 0.71 -0.59 15.85
N LEU A 48 1.49 0.48 15.67
CA LEU A 48 2.73 0.69 16.42
C LEU A 48 2.45 0.88 17.92
N ASN A 49 3.10 0.10 18.75
CA ASN A 49 2.99 0.24 20.20
C ASN A 49 3.62 1.55 20.73
N GLU A 50 4.66 2.04 20.05
CA GLU A 50 5.42 3.24 20.39
C GLU A 50 5.77 4.01 19.12
N LEU A 51 5.76 5.35 19.21
CA LEU A 51 6.23 6.20 18.13
C LEU A 51 7.75 6.07 17.99
N PRO A 52 8.28 5.91 16.77
CA PRO A 52 9.72 5.99 16.53
C PRO A 52 10.21 7.45 16.71
N ASN A 53 11.51 7.64 17.00
CA ASN A 53 12.08 8.99 16.98
C ASN A 53 12.25 9.50 15.54
N SER A 54 12.47 8.58 14.59
CA SER A 54 12.69 8.90 13.18
C SER A 54 12.06 7.84 12.27
N ILE A 55 11.52 8.30 11.13
CA ILE A 55 10.93 7.43 10.11
C ILE A 55 11.32 7.89 8.71
N LEU A 56 11.55 6.93 7.82
CA LEU A 56 11.59 7.15 6.39
C LEU A 56 10.32 6.57 5.76
N ILE A 57 9.63 7.35 4.94
CA ILE A 57 8.44 6.92 4.20
C ILE A 57 8.80 6.89 2.71
N TYR A 58 8.60 5.74 2.07
CA TYR A 58 8.88 5.55 0.64
C TYR A 58 7.60 5.55 -0.18
N GLY A 59 7.40 6.59 -0.97
CA GLY A 59 6.25 6.81 -1.83
C GLY A 59 5.85 8.26 -1.94
N SER A 60 5.03 8.60 -2.94
CA SER A 60 4.52 9.96 -3.18
C SER A 60 3.00 10.04 -3.32
N GLY A 61 2.28 8.93 -3.10
CA GLY A 61 0.83 8.87 -3.12
C GLY A 61 0.19 9.46 -1.85
N TYR A 62 -1.14 9.48 -1.82
CA TYR A 62 -1.89 10.04 -0.69
C TYR A 62 -1.55 9.37 0.65
N ILE A 63 -1.32 8.04 0.67
CA ILE A 63 -0.90 7.32 1.89
C ILE A 63 0.43 7.86 2.41
N ALA A 64 1.43 8.04 1.53
CA ALA A 64 2.73 8.58 1.92
C ALA A 64 2.61 10.00 2.49
N VAL A 65 1.83 10.86 1.85
CA VAL A 65 1.61 12.25 2.27
C VAL A 65 0.89 12.33 3.62
N GLU A 66 -0.17 11.53 3.79
CA GLU A 66 -0.95 11.49 5.04
C GLU A 66 -0.10 10.99 6.20
N PHE A 67 0.60 9.86 6.06
CA PHE A 67 1.47 9.34 7.11
C PHE A 67 2.67 10.25 7.41
N ALA A 68 3.26 10.90 6.39
CA ALA A 68 4.30 11.90 6.63
C ALA A 68 3.76 13.08 7.46
N GLY A 69 2.55 13.53 7.19
CA GLY A 69 1.86 14.55 7.99
C GLY A 69 1.56 14.10 9.42
N ILE A 70 1.12 12.85 9.59
CA ILE A 70 0.80 12.25 10.91
C ILE A 70 2.07 12.14 11.76
N PHE A 71 3.11 11.47 11.28
CA PHE A 71 4.35 11.29 12.04
C PHE A 71 5.01 12.61 12.37
N ASN A 72 5.12 13.52 11.40
CA ASN A 72 5.66 14.85 11.64
C ASN A 72 4.83 15.65 12.65
N GLY A 73 3.50 15.54 12.61
CA GLY A 73 2.58 16.18 13.57
C GLY A 73 2.75 15.67 15.01
N PHE A 74 3.19 14.42 15.19
CA PHE A 74 3.57 13.85 16.49
C PHE A 74 5.03 14.12 16.88
N GLY A 75 5.78 14.92 16.12
CA GLY A 75 7.17 15.29 16.43
C GLY A 75 8.20 14.24 16.02
N VAL A 76 7.82 13.25 15.23
CA VAL A 76 8.75 12.24 14.66
C VAL A 76 9.58 12.89 13.56
N GLU A 77 10.91 12.71 13.57
CA GLU A 77 11.76 13.13 12.45
C GLU A 77 11.36 12.36 11.19
N THR A 78 10.77 13.06 10.22
CA THR A 78 10.13 12.44 9.06
C THR A 78 10.88 12.72 7.77
N ASN A 79 11.29 11.65 7.11
CA ASN A 79 11.96 11.67 5.81
C ASN A 79 11.01 11.06 4.76
N LEU A 80 10.82 11.74 3.63
CA LEU A 80 9.94 11.29 2.54
C LEU A 80 10.75 11.13 1.25
N VAL A 81 10.81 9.89 0.74
CA VAL A 81 11.60 9.50 -0.43
C VAL A 81 10.68 9.08 -1.57
N PHE A 82 10.88 9.59 -2.77
CA PHE A 82 10.10 9.18 -3.94
C PHE A 82 10.78 9.50 -5.27
N ARG A 83 10.37 8.77 -6.33
CA ARG A 83 10.97 8.84 -7.67
C ARG A 83 10.45 9.94 -8.58
N SER A 84 9.39 10.64 -8.21
CA SER A 84 8.81 11.76 -8.98
C SER A 84 9.40 13.10 -8.53
N ASP A 85 9.10 14.16 -9.25
CA ASP A 85 9.47 15.54 -8.94
C ASP A 85 8.74 16.12 -7.72
N TYR A 86 7.44 15.82 -7.60
CA TYR A 86 6.55 16.25 -6.51
C TYR A 86 5.67 15.10 -6.03
N VAL A 87 5.10 15.23 -4.84
CA VAL A 87 4.08 14.31 -4.31
C VAL A 87 2.81 14.29 -5.16
N LEU A 88 1.91 13.34 -4.90
CA LEU A 88 0.58 13.21 -5.51
C LEU A 88 0.58 13.18 -7.05
N LYS A 89 1.42 12.31 -7.65
CA LYS A 89 1.42 12.13 -9.11
C LYS A 89 0.00 11.86 -9.62
N GLY A 90 -0.41 12.62 -10.64
CA GLY A 90 -1.74 12.53 -11.25
C GLY A 90 -2.71 13.63 -10.80
N PHE A 91 -2.36 14.40 -9.75
CA PHE A 91 -3.08 15.61 -9.37
C PHE A 91 -2.56 16.82 -10.15
N ASP A 92 -3.28 17.94 -10.03
CA ASP A 92 -2.89 19.22 -10.63
C ASP A 92 -1.50 19.65 -10.18
N ILE A 93 -0.68 20.15 -11.10
CA ILE A 93 0.74 20.42 -10.87
C ILE A 93 0.97 21.55 -9.84
N ASP A 94 0.09 22.55 -9.81
CA ASP A 94 0.25 23.66 -8.86
C ASP A 94 -0.08 23.22 -7.42
N ILE A 95 -1.09 22.35 -7.28
CA ILE A 95 -1.40 21.69 -6.00
C ILE A 95 -0.23 20.83 -5.52
N ARG A 96 0.35 20.02 -6.40
CA ARG A 96 1.49 19.15 -6.08
C ARG A 96 2.71 19.95 -5.61
N LYS A 97 3.08 21.00 -6.34
CA LYS A 97 4.18 21.91 -5.99
C LYS A 97 3.93 22.56 -4.64
N LYS A 98 2.74 23.16 -4.48
CA LYS A 98 2.41 23.89 -3.24
C LYS A 98 2.37 22.96 -2.04
N LEU A 99 1.82 21.76 -2.17
CA LEU A 99 1.81 20.78 -1.09
C LEU A 99 3.24 20.36 -0.71
N THR A 100 4.08 20.04 -1.69
CA THR A 100 5.48 19.65 -1.44
C THR A 100 6.23 20.76 -0.70
N GLU A 101 6.09 22.02 -1.14
CA GLU A 101 6.64 23.20 -0.44
C GLU A 101 6.16 23.29 1.01
N GLN A 102 4.85 23.13 1.25
CA GLN A 102 4.30 23.20 2.60
C GLN A 102 4.75 22.07 3.51
N MET A 103 4.96 20.88 2.97
CA MET A 103 5.53 19.74 3.73
C MET A 103 6.96 20.05 4.18
N VAL A 104 7.80 20.60 3.30
CA VAL A 104 9.17 21.05 3.63
C VAL A 104 9.12 22.15 4.71
N ASN A 105 8.24 23.15 4.54
CA ASN A 105 8.09 24.25 5.51
C ASN A 105 7.65 23.77 6.90
N ARG A 106 6.99 22.61 6.99
CA ARG A 106 6.61 21.96 8.25
C ARG A 106 7.69 21.07 8.84
N GLY A 107 8.86 20.96 8.20
CA GLY A 107 10.01 20.23 8.70
C GLY A 107 10.16 18.80 8.19
N ILE A 108 9.33 18.36 7.22
CA ILE A 108 9.51 17.07 6.57
C ILE A 108 10.69 17.16 5.59
N LYS A 109 11.68 16.27 5.75
CA LYS A 109 12.81 16.18 4.84
C LYS A 109 12.39 15.41 3.59
N ILE A 110 12.44 16.05 2.42
CA ILE A 110 11.98 15.47 1.15
C ILE A 110 13.16 15.16 0.25
N PHE A 111 13.18 13.93 -0.28
CA PHE A 111 14.17 13.41 -1.23
C PHE A 111 13.41 13.00 -2.51
N PRO A 112 13.23 13.93 -3.47
CA PRO A 112 12.55 13.65 -4.74
C PRO A 112 13.52 13.02 -5.75
N GLU A 113 12.97 12.42 -6.81
CA GLU A 113 13.70 11.90 -7.97
C GLU A 113 14.74 10.81 -7.65
N VAL A 114 14.58 10.15 -6.49
CA VAL A 114 15.45 9.06 -6.06
C VAL A 114 14.63 7.80 -5.72
N THR A 115 15.30 6.66 -5.75
CA THR A 115 14.75 5.36 -5.35
C THR A 115 15.58 4.76 -4.22
N ILE A 116 14.97 3.88 -3.44
CA ILE A 116 15.71 3.06 -2.48
C ILE A 116 16.37 1.90 -3.24
N GLU A 117 17.67 1.69 -3.01
CA GLU A 117 18.43 0.56 -3.55
C GLU A 117 18.57 -0.55 -2.51
N LYS A 118 18.73 -0.19 -1.23
CA LYS A 118 18.95 -1.15 -0.14
C LYS A 118 18.50 -0.60 1.20
N ILE A 119 18.02 -1.51 2.07
CA ILE A 119 17.78 -1.25 3.50
C ILE A 119 18.56 -2.28 4.33
N GLU A 120 19.51 -1.81 5.12
CA GLU A 120 20.25 -2.62 6.07
C GLU A 120 19.66 -2.42 7.48
N SER A 121 19.50 -3.50 8.22
CA SER A 121 18.99 -3.48 9.60
C SER A 121 20.14 -3.73 10.58
N ASN A 122 20.48 -2.69 11.33
CA ASN A 122 21.41 -2.73 12.45
C ASN A 122 20.70 -2.17 13.69
N ASP A 123 21.36 -1.37 14.53
CA ASP A 123 20.72 -0.64 15.64
C ASP A 123 19.63 0.32 15.13
N GLN A 124 19.84 0.89 13.95
CA GLN A 124 18.88 1.64 13.16
C GLN A 124 18.82 1.07 11.74
N PHE A 125 17.79 1.42 10.98
CA PHE A 125 17.75 1.14 9.55
C PHE A 125 18.64 2.13 8.79
N ILE A 126 19.52 1.59 7.93
CA ILE A 126 20.35 2.36 7.01
C ILE A 126 19.76 2.19 5.62
N THR A 127 19.14 3.24 5.10
CA THR A 127 18.56 3.24 3.76
C THR A 127 19.51 3.92 2.78
N SER A 128 19.95 3.18 1.77
CA SER A 128 20.79 3.69 0.67
C SER A 128 19.92 4.07 -0.52
N LEU A 129 20.10 5.29 -1.02
CA LEU A 129 19.36 5.84 -2.16
C LEU A 129 20.19 5.77 -3.44
N SER A 130 19.53 5.88 -4.59
CA SER A 130 20.14 5.83 -5.94
C SER A 130 21.11 6.97 -6.25
N ASP A 131 21.12 8.04 -5.48
CA ASP A 131 22.06 9.16 -5.55
C ASP A 131 23.25 9.01 -4.57
N SER A 132 23.41 7.83 -3.97
CA SER A 132 24.40 7.50 -2.95
C SER A 132 24.15 8.14 -1.57
N THR A 133 23.04 8.83 -1.37
CA THR A 133 22.62 9.33 -0.04
C THR A 133 22.31 8.15 0.88
N LYS A 134 22.70 8.25 2.15
CA LYS A 134 22.31 7.31 3.20
C LYS A 134 21.48 8.02 4.26
N ILE A 135 20.35 7.42 4.62
CA ILE A 135 19.43 7.94 5.63
C ILE A 135 19.34 6.90 6.76
N PHE A 136 19.48 7.38 8.00
CA PHE A 136 19.41 6.57 9.22
C PHE A 136 18.08 6.85 9.91
N THR A 137 17.28 5.80 10.17
CA THR A 137 15.98 5.93 10.83
C THR A 137 15.63 4.72 11.70
N ASP A 138 14.75 4.92 12.67
CA ASP A 138 14.26 3.84 13.55
C ASP A 138 13.23 2.95 12.84
N LYS A 139 12.53 3.50 11.83
CA LYS A 139 11.55 2.76 11.01
C LYS A 139 11.64 3.18 9.54
N VAL A 140 11.27 2.25 8.66
CA VAL A 140 11.06 2.52 7.23
C VAL A 140 9.66 2.05 6.86
N MET A 141 8.84 2.92 6.27
CA MET A 141 7.48 2.64 5.83
C MET A 141 7.40 2.63 4.31
N GLY A 142 6.83 1.56 3.75
CA GLY A 142 6.53 1.47 2.33
C GLY A 142 5.10 1.95 2.02
N ALA A 143 4.99 2.97 1.17
CA ALA A 143 3.72 3.52 0.68
C ALA A 143 3.74 3.71 -0.85
N THR A 144 4.30 2.73 -1.56
CA THR A 144 4.59 2.77 -3.01
C THR A 144 3.41 2.34 -3.88
N GLY A 145 2.40 1.72 -3.29
CA GLY A 145 1.19 1.29 -3.99
C GLY A 145 0.41 0.21 -3.26
N ARG A 146 -0.75 -0.12 -3.82
CA ARG A 146 -1.62 -1.22 -3.37
C ARG A 146 -1.99 -2.07 -4.57
N VAL A 147 -2.17 -3.36 -4.33
CA VAL A 147 -2.63 -4.34 -5.33
C VAL A 147 -3.82 -5.12 -4.81
N PRO A 148 -4.72 -5.61 -5.68
CA PRO A 148 -5.85 -6.44 -5.28
C PRO A 148 -5.41 -7.68 -4.49
N ASN A 149 -6.06 -7.96 -3.37
CA ASN A 149 -5.68 -9.05 -2.45
C ASN A 149 -6.32 -10.39 -2.85
N ILE A 150 -5.92 -10.97 -3.99
CA ILE A 150 -6.56 -12.17 -4.57
C ILE A 150 -5.75 -13.46 -4.45
N GLU A 151 -4.50 -13.41 -3.98
CA GLU A 151 -3.54 -14.52 -4.08
C GLU A 151 -4.03 -15.83 -3.44
N LEU A 152 -4.72 -15.73 -2.29
CA LEU A 152 -5.17 -16.91 -1.54
C LEU A 152 -6.61 -17.34 -1.87
N LEU A 153 -7.26 -16.71 -2.84
CA LEU A 153 -8.68 -16.95 -3.11
C LEU A 153 -8.97 -18.08 -4.10
N GLY A 154 -7.97 -18.58 -4.81
CA GLY A 154 -8.16 -19.58 -5.85
C GLY A 154 -9.06 -19.10 -7.01
N VAL A 155 -9.15 -17.79 -7.24
CA VAL A 155 -10.06 -17.21 -8.24
C VAL A 155 -9.60 -17.46 -9.67
N LYS A 156 -8.28 -17.58 -9.89
CA LYS A 156 -7.71 -17.89 -11.21
C LYS A 156 -8.01 -19.33 -11.60
N GLU A 157 -7.90 -20.25 -10.64
CA GLU A 157 -8.09 -21.70 -10.81
C GLU A 157 -9.53 -22.03 -11.20
N ILE A 158 -10.50 -21.27 -10.72
CA ILE A 158 -11.92 -21.42 -11.08
C ILE A 158 -12.32 -20.60 -12.32
N GLY A 159 -11.38 -19.91 -12.99
CA GLY A 159 -11.60 -19.19 -14.23
C GLY A 159 -12.26 -17.81 -14.09
N VAL A 160 -12.16 -17.17 -12.93
CA VAL A 160 -12.54 -15.74 -12.79
C VAL A 160 -11.58 -14.89 -13.62
N LYS A 161 -12.11 -13.99 -14.43
CA LYS A 161 -11.31 -13.07 -15.26
C LYS A 161 -10.61 -12.03 -14.40
N ILE A 162 -9.29 -11.96 -14.57
CA ILE A 162 -8.42 -11.01 -13.87
C ILE A 162 -7.90 -9.96 -14.87
N GLY A 163 -7.91 -8.70 -14.48
CA GLY A 163 -7.39 -7.59 -15.25
C GLY A 163 -5.86 -7.49 -15.20
N LYS A 164 -5.30 -6.56 -15.97
CA LYS A 164 -3.86 -6.34 -16.08
C LYS A 164 -3.19 -5.96 -14.76
N GLN A 165 -3.92 -5.35 -13.84
CA GLN A 165 -3.45 -4.90 -12.53
C GLN A 165 -3.70 -5.92 -11.41
N GLY A 166 -4.13 -7.15 -11.76
CA GLY A 166 -4.49 -8.19 -10.81
C GLY A 166 -5.89 -8.05 -10.22
N ASN A 167 -6.68 -7.08 -10.68
CA ASN A 167 -8.04 -6.83 -10.22
C ASN A 167 -9.05 -7.85 -10.79
N ILE A 168 -10.10 -8.13 -10.04
CA ILE A 168 -11.22 -8.94 -10.53
C ILE A 168 -12.06 -8.10 -11.50
N ILE A 169 -12.25 -8.60 -12.72
CA ILE A 169 -13.10 -7.94 -13.72
C ILE A 169 -14.56 -8.21 -13.39
N VAL A 170 -15.35 -7.14 -13.28
CA VAL A 170 -16.80 -7.20 -13.03
C VAL A 170 -17.56 -6.30 -13.99
N ASN A 171 -18.85 -6.62 -14.19
CA ASN A 171 -19.80 -5.78 -14.93
C ASN A 171 -20.36 -4.64 -14.05
N GLU A 172 -21.31 -3.87 -14.56
CA GLU A 172 -21.99 -2.78 -13.87
C GLU A 172 -22.75 -3.20 -12.58
N PHE A 173 -23.10 -4.48 -12.46
CA PHE A 173 -23.75 -5.08 -11.28
C PHE A 173 -22.75 -5.74 -10.33
N ASN A 174 -21.45 -5.45 -10.46
CA ASN A 174 -20.37 -6.07 -9.69
C ASN A 174 -20.30 -7.61 -9.83
N GLN A 175 -20.88 -8.18 -10.89
CA GLN A 175 -20.85 -9.60 -11.18
C GLN A 175 -19.63 -9.93 -12.04
N THR A 176 -18.94 -11.01 -11.69
CA THR A 176 -17.81 -11.55 -12.51
C THR A 176 -18.34 -12.30 -13.73
N ASN A 177 -17.46 -12.86 -14.54
CA ASN A 177 -17.82 -13.79 -15.62
C ASN A 177 -18.47 -15.10 -15.11
N ILE A 178 -18.39 -15.40 -13.81
CA ILE A 178 -19.06 -16.53 -13.17
C ILE A 178 -20.32 -16.01 -12.47
N LYS A 179 -21.50 -16.43 -12.94
CA LYS A 179 -22.83 -15.91 -12.53
C LYS A 179 -23.10 -15.88 -11.02
N SER A 180 -22.45 -16.74 -10.25
CA SER A 180 -22.63 -16.83 -8.80
C SER A 180 -21.60 -16.03 -8.00
N ILE A 181 -20.61 -15.41 -8.66
CA ILE A 181 -19.51 -14.71 -8.00
C ILE A 181 -19.56 -13.23 -8.32
N TYR A 182 -19.52 -12.43 -7.28
CA TYR A 182 -19.51 -10.97 -7.30
C TYR A 182 -18.24 -10.46 -6.64
N ALA A 183 -17.77 -9.27 -6.99
CA ALA A 183 -16.64 -8.62 -6.32
C ALA A 183 -16.89 -7.11 -6.18
N ILE A 184 -16.53 -6.54 -5.03
CA ILE A 184 -16.72 -5.12 -4.69
C ILE A 184 -15.48 -4.53 -4.01
N GLY A 185 -15.37 -3.21 -4.04
CA GLY A 185 -14.28 -2.46 -3.41
C GLY A 185 -12.94 -2.60 -4.15
N ASP A 186 -11.83 -2.37 -3.44
CA ASP A 186 -10.47 -2.25 -4.00
C ASP A 186 -10.01 -3.49 -4.78
N VAL A 187 -10.58 -4.66 -4.53
CA VAL A 187 -10.28 -5.87 -5.28
C VAL A 187 -10.69 -5.76 -6.77
N THR A 188 -11.58 -4.82 -7.11
CA THR A 188 -12.00 -4.53 -8.49
C THR A 188 -11.17 -3.43 -9.16
N ASP A 189 -10.39 -2.69 -8.39
CA ASP A 189 -9.52 -1.57 -8.83
C ASP A 189 -10.23 -0.55 -9.72
N ARG A 190 -11.47 -0.19 -9.38
CA ARG A 190 -12.26 0.84 -10.07
C ARG A 190 -12.02 2.21 -9.45
N ILE A 191 -12.46 2.37 -8.19
CA ILE A 191 -12.25 3.57 -7.38
C ILE A 191 -11.96 3.08 -5.96
N ASN A 192 -10.71 3.27 -5.53
CA ASN A 192 -10.22 2.74 -4.25
C ASN A 192 -10.54 3.71 -3.11
N LEU A 193 -11.84 3.91 -2.86
CA LEU A 193 -12.37 4.78 -1.79
C LEU A 193 -13.44 4.02 -1.00
N THR A 194 -13.37 4.11 0.33
CA THR A 194 -14.34 3.47 1.24
C THR A 194 -15.80 3.80 0.90
N PRO A 195 -16.19 5.06 0.61
CA PRO A 195 -17.58 5.37 0.24
C PRO A 195 -18.07 4.70 -1.03
N VAL A 196 -17.17 4.25 -1.90
CA VAL A 196 -17.51 3.56 -3.16
C VAL A 196 -17.60 2.06 -2.94
N ALA A 197 -16.94 1.53 -1.92
CA ALA A 197 -16.98 0.11 -1.58
C ALA A 197 -18.24 -0.29 -0.79
N ILE A 198 -18.91 0.67 -0.14
CA ILE A 198 -20.15 0.49 0.62
C ILE A 198 -21.36 0.57 -0.30
#